data_a4e786a87798bd379ffef963ebe8b7ff
#
_entry.id   a4e786a87798bd379ffef963ebe8b7ff
#
_cell.length_a   1.000
_cell.length_b   1.000
_cell.length_c   1.000
_cell.angle_alpha   90.00
_cell.angle_beta   90.00
_cell.angle_gamma   90.00
#
_symmetry.space_group_name_H-M   'P 1'
#
loop_
_entity.id
_entity.type
_entity.pdbx_description
1 polymer ?
#
loop_
_entity_poly.entity_id
_entity_poly.type
_entity_poly.pdbx_seq_one_letter_code
_entity_poly.pdbx_strand_id
1 'polypeptide(L)'
;MIRTVVFIIAFSLCINAVWARDERSIKKLRDALVALAPDVDPGEAELVSVRTHTASRSLAREYRAVWFSGFQNLLIHMGKRQRGYCGHYTRDIGERLKELRLKTLVLHWGAAYAGTPGENNGLVVTARNQPFEEGIVMDGWRNSGQLFWCPLKEDIGYRRVPSPFLQRSPDGGVLNNSTAWKEDPLYTAWLQDYTNIYKWQWQPTVR
;
A
#
# COMPACT_ATOMS: atom_id res chain seq x y z
N MET A 1 29.26 -28.67 16.13
CA MET A 1 27.89 -28.84 16.65
C MET A 1 27.32 -27.55 17.30
N ILE A 2 27.97 -26.95 18.30
CA ILE A 2 27.46 -25.75 18.99
C ILE A 2 27.16 -24.57 18.03
N ARG A 3 28.04 -24.27 17.08
CA ARG A 3 27.84 -23.19 16.09
C ARG A 3 26.57 -23.39 15.23
N THR A 4 26.30 -24.62 14.82
CA THR A 4 25.11 -24.95 13.99
C THR A 4 23.82 -24.81 14.80
N VAL A 5 23.83 -25.21 16.08
CA VAL A 5 22.68 -25.08 16.98
C VAL A 5 22.37 -23.61 17.26
N VAL A 6 23.38 -22.77 17.49
CA VAL A 6 23.21 -21.32 17.70
C VAL A 6 22.61 -20.65 16.46
N PHE A 7 23.03 -21.03 15.24
CA PHE A 7 22.46 -20.50 13.98
C PHE A 7 20.97 -20.90 13.82
N ILE A 8 20.62 -22.14 14.14
CA ILE A 8 19.22 -22.62 14.04
C ILE A 8 18.33 -21.88 15.03
N ILE A 9 18.77 -21.69 16.27
CA ILE A 9 18.02 -20.97 17.30
C ILE A 9 17.86 -19.50 16.91
N ALA A 10 18.91 -18.82 16.46
CA ALA A 10 18.83 -17.43 16.04
C ALA A 10 17.90 -17.25 14.82
N PHE A 11 17.95 -18.16 13.85
CA PHE A 11 17.07 -18.14 12.69
C PHE A 11 15.59 -18.37 13.06
N SER A 12 15.32 -19.32 13.98
CA SER A 12 13.96 -19.56 14.49
C SER A 12 13.41 -18.35 15.26
N LEU A 13 14.23 -17.68 16.06
CA LEU A 13 13.84 -16.47 16.78
C LEU A 13 13.51 -15.31 15.85
N CYS A 14 14.27 -15.13 14.76
CA CYS A 14 14.01 -14.12 13.74
C CYS A 14 12.68 -14.36 13.01
N ILE A 15 12.37 -15.60 12.63
CA ILE A 15 11.11 -15.95 11.99
C ILE A 15 9.93 -15.66 12.93
N ASN A 16 9.99 -16.10 14.17
CA ASN A 16 8.92 -15.87 15.14
C ASN A 16 8.71 -14.37 15.41
N ALA A 17 9.76 -13.56 15.44
CA ALA A 17 9.65 -12.11 15.60
C ALA A 17 8.95 -11.41 14.42
N VAL A 18 9.20 -11.86 13.19
CA VAL A 18 8.54 -11.33 11.98
C VAL A 18 7.05 -11.68 11.99
N TRP A 19 6.69 -12.93 12.28
CA TRP A 19 5.30 -13.38 12.38
C TRP A 19 4.55 -12.60 13.46
N ALA A 20 5.11 -12.51 14.66
CA ALA A 20 4.49 -11.78 15.78
C ALA A 20 4.32 -10.26 15.48
N ARG A 21 5.17 -9.68 14.64
CA ARG A 21 5.03 -8.29 14.17
C ARG A 21 3.88 -8.15 13.19
N ASP A 22 3.78 -9.05 12.21
CA ASP A 22 2.71 -9.02 11.22
C ASP A 22 1.35 -9.29 11.89
N GLU A 23 1.26 -10.24 12.84
CA GLU A 23 0.02 -10.49 13.61
C GLU A 23 -0.47 -9.24 14.34
N ARG A 24 0.44 -8.53 15.02
CA ARG A 24 0.07 -7.27 15.70
C ARG A 24 -0.37 -6.19 14.73
N SER A 25 0.26 -6.11 13.55
CA SER A 25 -0.10 -5.16 12.51
C SER A 25 -1.45 -5.50 11.89
N ILE A 26 -1.72 -6.77 11.62
CA ILE A 26 -3.00 -7.29 11.13
C ILE A 26 -4.12 -6.90 12.09
N LYS A 27 -3.96 -7.20 13.38
CA LYS A 27 -4.97 -6.85 14.39
C LYS A 27 -5.24 -5.35 14.43
N LYS A 28 -4.19 -4.52 14.44
CA LYS A 28 -4.32 -3.07 14.48
C LYS A 28 -5.00 -2.52 13.22
N LEU A 29 -4.65 -3.03 12.03
CA LEU A 29 -5.29 -2.61 10.78
C LEU A 29 -6.77 -3.02 10.77
N ARG A 30 -7.11 -4.24 11.17
CA ARG A 30 -8.50 -4.66 11.34
C ARG A 30 -9.28 -3.70 12.24
N ASP A 31 -8.74 -3.42 13.42
CA ASP A 31 -9.40 -2.54 14.39
C ASP A 31 -9.58 -1.11 13.83
N ALA A 32 -8.60 -0.61 13.07
CA ALA A 32 -8.68 0.67 12.40
C ALA A 32 -9.72 0.68 11.28
N LEU A 33 -9.83 -0.40 10.49
CA LEU A 33 -10.85 -0.53 9.44
C LEU A 33 -12.27 -0.58 10.03
N VAL A 34 -12.46 -1.33 11.12
CA VAL A 34 -13.75 -1.37 11.84
C VAL A 34 -14.13 0.01 12.38
N ALA A 35 -13.14 0.80 12.82
CA ALA A 35 -13.37 2.14 13.36
C ALA A 35 -13.71 3.19 12.29
N LEU A 36 -13.62 2.88 10.99
CA LEU A 36 -13.97 3.82 9.92
C LEU A 36 -15.44 4.22 9.98
N ALA A 37 -16.36 3.27 10.19
CA ALA A 37 -17.78 3.56 10.33
C ALA A 37 -18.51 2.43 11.11
N PRO A 38 -19.66 2.73 11.76
CA PRO A 38 -20.39 1.75 12.56
C PRO A 38 -20.94 0.56 11.78
N ASP A 39 -21.12 0.70 10.46
CA ASP A 39 -21.65 -0.31 9.55
C ASP A 39 -20.58 -1.16 8.86
N VAL A 40 -19.30 -0.97 9.19
CA VAL A 40 -18.23 -1.81 8.69
C VAL A 40 -18.31 -3.20 9.29
N ASP A 41 -18.39 -4.22 8.43
CA ASP A 41 -18.38 -5.63 8.84
C ASP A 41 -16.99 -6.02 9.38
N PRO A 42 -16.89 -6.48 10.66
CA PRO A 42 -15.62 -6.88 11.24
C PRO A 42 -14.95 -8.05 10.52
N GLY A 43 -15.73 -8.93 9.89
CA GLY A 43 -15.22 -10.04 9.09
C GLY A 43 -14.58 -9.56 7.79
N GLU A 44 -15.18 -8.58 7.10
CA GLU A 44 -14.54 -7.93 5.95
C GLU A 44 -13.24 -7.23 6.36
N ALA A 45 -13.24 -6.50 7.46
CA ALA A 45 -12.06 -5.82 7.98
C ALA A 45 -10.91 -6.81 8.30
N GLU A 46 -11.23 -7.95 8.91
CA GLU A 46 -10.26 -9.03 9.16
C GLU A 46 -9.72 -9.59 7.85
N LEU A 47 -10.59 -9.93 6.89
CA LEU A 47 -10.18 -10.46 5.59
C LEU A 47 -9.28 -9.50 4.83
N VAL A 48 -9.62 -8.21 4.77
CA VAL A 48 -8.81 -7.17 4.14
C VAL A 48 -7.45 -7.10 4.82
N SER A 49 -7.42 -7.04 6.14
CA SER A 49 -6.18 -6.92 6.91
C SER A 49 -5.24 -8.11 6.68
N VAL A 50 -5.74 -9.34 6.84
CA VAL A 50 -4.95 -10.57 6.63
C VAL A 50 -4.48 -10.68 5.18
N ARG A 51 -5.41 -10.48 4.22
CA ARG A 51 -5.11 -10.65 2.80
C ARG A 51 -4.07 -9.64 2.32
N THR A 52 -4.16 -8.38 2.76
CA THR A 52 -3.21 -7.34 2.36
C THR A 52 -1.80 -7.62 2.89
N HIS A 53 -1.64 -7.99 4.16
CA HIS A 53 -0.35 -8.35 4.73
C HIS A 53 0.26 -9.56 4.00
N THR A 54 -0.53 -10.61 3.82
CA THR A 54 -0.09 -11.83 3.14
C THR A 54 0.30 -11.56 1.69
N ALA A 55 -0.53 -10.79 0.95
CA ALA A 55 -0.25 -10.39 -0.41
C ALA A 55 1.04 -9.59 -0.51
N SER A 56 1.23 -8.58 0.34
CA SER A 56 2.43 -7.75 0.36
C SER A 56 3.70 -8.58 0.54
N ARG A 57 3.70 -9.52 1.49
CA ARG A 57 4.81 -10.46 1.72
C ARG A 57 5.07 -11.40 0.55
N SER A 58 4.01 -11.94 -0.05
CA SER A 58 4.12 -12.84 -1.21
C SER A 58 4.71 -12.11 -2.40
N LEU A 59 4.19 -10.92 -2.71
CA LEU A 59 4.66 -10.10 -3.82
C LEU A 59 6.12 -9.68 -3.66
N ALA A 60 6.58 -9.39 -2.44
CA ALA A 60 7.99 -9.12 -2.21
C ALA A 60 8.89 -10.29 -2.62
N ARG A 61 8.48 -11.54 -2.33
CA ARG A 61 9.19 -12.74 -2.77
C ARG A 61 9.13 -12.92 -4.29
N GLU A 62 7.94 -12.75 -4.87
CA GLU A 62 7.70 -12.87 -6.32
C GLU A 62 8.55 -11.85 -7.11
N TYR A 63 8.64 -10.60 -6.63
CA TYR A 63 9.43 -9.53 -7.24
C TYR A 63 10.91 -9.62 -6.92
N ARG A 64 11.32 -10.54 -6.02
CA ARG A 64 12.66 -10.60 -5.47
C ARG A 64 13.08 -9.24 -4.90
N ALA A 65 12.17 -8.64 -4.12
CA ALA A 65 12.37 -7.32 -3.55
C ALA A 65 13.60 -7.30 -2.64
N VAL A 66 14.39 -6.25 -2.78
CA VAL A 66 15.54 -5.99 -1.91
C VAL A 66 15.08 -5.18 -0.69
N TRP A 67 15.90 -5.10 0.34
CA TRP A 67 15.57 -4.47 1.62
C TRP A 67 15.19 -2.98 1.54
N PHE A 68 15.59 -2.28 0.46
CA PHE A 68 15.32 -0.86 0.24
C PHE A 68 14.58 -0.65 -1.09
N SER A 69 13.38 -0.09 -1.03
CA SER A 69 12.50 0.07 -2.19
C SER A 69 13.09 0.95 -3.30
N GLY A 70 13.84 2.00 -2.95
CA GLY A 70 14.54 2.82 -3.94
C GLY A 70 15.61 2.06 -4.71
N PHE A 71 16.32 1.12 -4.07
CA PHE A 71 17.27 0.26 -4.76
C PHE A 71 16.56 -0.76 -5.67
N GLN A 72 15.39 -1.25 -5.28
CA GLN A 72 14.53 -2.06 -6.15
C GLN A 72 14.20 -1.30 -7.44
N ASN A 73 13.82 -0.03 -7.33
CA ASN A 73 13.51 0.81 -8.49
C ASN A 73 14.74 0.95 -9.41
N LEU A 74 15.93 1.18 -8.85
CA LEU A 74 17.18 1.23 -9.62
C LEU A 74 17.42 -0.08 -10.36
N LEU A 75 17.25 -1.24 -9.72
CA LEU A 75 17.42 -2.55 -10.37
C LEU A 75 16.43 -2.77 -11.51
N ILE A 76 15.22 -2.21 -11.42
CA ILE A 76 14.23 -2.26 -12.49
C ILE A 76 14.69 -1.36 -13.66
N HIS A 77 15.12 -0.13 -13.40
CA HIS A 77 15.64 0.77 -14.43
C HIS A 77 16.87 0.16 -15.16
N MET A 78 17.69 -0.59 -14.45
CA MET A 78 18.84 -1.30 -15.03
C MET A 78 18.44 -2.60 -15.76
N GLY A 79 17.16 -2.95 -15.86
CA GLY A 79 16.69 -4.21 -16.46
C GLY A 79 17.04 -5.47 -15.66
N LYS A 80 17.53 -5.35 -14.41
CA LYS A 80 17.87 -6.48 -13.54
C LYS A 80 16.68 -7.04 -12.79
N ARG A 81 15.57 -6.31 -12.76
CA ARG A 81 14.26 -6.71 -12.21
C ARG A 81 13.18 -6.23 -13.17
N GLN A 82 12.06 -6.95 -13.18
CA GLN A 82 10.92 -6.60 -14.04
C GLN A 82 9.81 -5.89 -13.27
N ARG A 83 9.70 -6.14 -11.95
CA ARG A 83 8.59 -5.69 -11.11
C ARG A 83 9.08 -5.24 -9.74
N GLY A 84 8.20 -4.53 -9.01
CA GLY A 84 8.47 -4.10 -7.65
C GLY A 84 8.35 -2.59 -7.42
N TYR A 85 7.84 -1.82 -8.41
CA TYR A 85 7.40 -0.43 -8.18
C TYR A 85 6.16 -0.37 -7.30
N CYS A 86 5.89 0.79 -6.72
CA CYS A 86 4.68 1.05 -5.93
C CYS A 86 3.39 0.67 -6.68
N GLY A 87 3.25 1.07 -7.95
CA GLY A 87 2.10 0.71 -8.78
C GLY A 87 1.94 -0.80 -9.00
N HIS A 88 3.05 -1.56 -9.08
CA HIS A 88 2.97 -3.02 -9.16
C HIS A 88 2.36 -3.62 -7.88
N TYR A 89 2.82 -3.16 -6.70
CA TYR A 89 2.27 -3.60 -5.42
C TYR A 89 0.79 -3.21 -5.29
N THR A 90 0.46 -1.96 -5.60
CA THR A 90 -0.92 -1.45 -5.51
C THR A 90 -1.86 -2.26 -6.37
N ARG A 91 -1.49 -2.52 -7.64
CA ARG A 91 -2.28 -3.33 -8.56
C ARG A 91 -2.45 -4.75 -8.07
N ASP A 92 -1.35 -5.44 -7.75
CA ASP A 92 -1.40 -6.88 -7.49
C ASP A 92 -2.00 -7.20 -6.11
N ILE A 93 -1.89 -6.28 -5.14
CA ILE A 93 -2.66 -6.36 -3.89
C ILE A 93 -4.13 -6.09 -4.18
N GLY A 94 -4.43 -5.05 -4.97
CA GLY A 94 -5.79 -4.71 -5.36
C GLY A 94 -6.52 -5.84 -6.06
N GLU A 95 -5.88 -6.53 -7.02
CA GLU A 95 -6.44 -7.73 -7.68
C GLU A 95 -6.85 -8.80 -6.67
N ARG A 96 -6.00 -9.07 -5.68
CA ARG A 96 -6.28 -10.07 -4.64
C ARG A 96 -7.38 -9.66 -3.67
N LEU A 97 -7.54 -8.35 -3.43
CA LEU A 97 -8.63 -7.83 -2.60
C LEU A 97 -9.96 -7.75 -3.34
N LYS A 98 -9.96 -7.51 -4.66
CA LYS A 98 -11.19 -7.57 -5.49
C LYS A 98 -11.90 -8.91 -5.37
N GLU A 99 -11.16 -10.01 -5.22
CA GLU A 99 -11.73 -11.35 -5.05
C GLU A 99 -12.64 -11.45 -3.82
N LEU A 100 -12.44 -10.60 -2.80
CA LEU A 100 -13.24 -10.59 -1.58
C LEU A 100 -14.67 -10.04 -1.78
N ARG A 101 -14.91 -9.28 -2.86
CA ARG A 101 -16.22 -8.69 -3.19
C ARG A 101 -16.82 -7.94 -1.99
N LEU A 102 -16.04 -7.00 -1.46
CA LEU A 102 -16.37 -6.22 -0.26
C LEU A 102 -17.74 -5.53 -0.36
N LYS A 103 -18.48 -5.50 0.73
CA LYS A 103 -19.82 -4.93 0.82
C LYS A 103 -19.84 -3.65 1.64
N THR A 104 -19.10 -3.58 2.72
CA THR A 104 -19.06 -2.46 3.65
C THR A 104 -17.81 -1.58 3.49
N LEU A 105 -16.76 -2.13 2.91
CA LEU A 105 -15.52 -1.44 2.58
C LEU A 105 -15.40 -1.20 1.07
N VAL A 106 -14.70 -0.13 0.69
CA VAL A 106 -14.46 0.26 -0.71
C VAL A 106 -12.97 0.43 -0.94
N LEU A 107 -12.49 -0.12 -2.06
CA LEU A 107 -11.11 0.00 -2.51
C LEU A 107 -10.97 1.20 -3.44
N HIS A 108 -9.94 2.00 -3.21
CA HIS A 108 -9.56 3.12 -4.05
C HIS A 108 -8.08 3.01 -4.43
N TRP A 109 -7.73 3.56 -5.58
CA TRP A 109 -6.34 3.77 -5.95
C TRP A 109 -5.90 5.17 -5.52
N GLY A 110 -4.95 5.23 -4.60
CA GLY A 110 -4.33 6.49 -4.18
C GLY A 110 -3.01 6.72 -4.90
N ALA A 111 -2.78 7.95 -5.35
CA ALA A 111 -1.52 8.43 -5.88
C ALA A 111 -1.05 9.66 -5.09
N ALA A 112 0.13 9.59 -4.50
CA ALA A 112 0.78 10.75 -3.88
C ALA A 112 1.79 11.33 -4.85
N TYR A 113 1.83 12.67 -4.97
CA TYR A 113 2.71 13.41 -5.89
C TYR A 113 2.64 12.91 -7.34
N ALA A 114 1.45 12.58 -7.81
CA ALA A 114 1.22 12.05 -9.17
C ALA A 114 1.90 12.89 -10.25
N GLY A 115 2.57 12.22 -11.20
CA GLY A 115 3.28 12.87 -12.31
C GLY A 115 4.63 13.47 -11.93
N THR A 116 5.14 13.24 -10.73
CA THR A 116 6.48 13.69 -10.30
C THR A 116 7.43 12.52 -10.07
N PRO A 117 8.75 12.75 -10.02
CA PRO A 117 9.72 11.70 -9.64
C PRO A 117 9.51 11.11 -8.23
N GLY A 118 8.77 11.81 -7.37
CA GLY A 118 8.39 11.35 -6.04
C GLY A 118 7.06 10.64 -5.97
N GLU A 119 6.46 10.30 -7.11
CA GLU A 119 5.17 9.61 -7.15
C GLU A 119 5.22 8.29 -6.38
N ASN A 120 4.21 8.08 -5.55
CA ASN A 120 3.93 6.80 -4.93
C ASN A 120 2.47 6.42 -5.11
N ASN A 121 2.23 5.13 -5.31
CA ASN A 121 0.91 4.55 -5.43
C ASN A 121 0.64 3.62 -4.25
N GLY A 122 -0.59 3.62 -3.76
CA GLY A 122 -1.04 2.78 -2.65
C GLY A 122 -2.54 2.50 -2.74
N LEU A 123 -2.96 1.40 -2.15
CA LEU A 123 -4.40 1.16 -1.99
C LEU A 123 -4.91 1.99 -0.81
N VAL A 124 -6.09 2.57 -0.99
CA VAL A 124 -6.81 3.25 0.07
C VAL A 124 -8.13 2.53 0.30
N VAL A 125 -8.47 2.29 1.55
CA VAL A 125 -9.73 1.65 1.94
C VAL A 125 -10.54 2.63 2.76
N THR A 126 -11.80 2.83 2.36
CA THR A 126 -12.80 3.60 3.11
C THR A 126 -13.97 2.72 3.52
N ALA A 127 -14.78 3.16 4.46
CA ALA A 127 -16.14 2.64 4.56
C ALA A 127 -16.97 3.11 3.34
N ARG A 128 -18.03 2.38 3.00
CA ARG A 128 -18.80 2.55 1.75
C ARG A 128 -19.26 3.98 1.48
N ASN A 129 -19.62 4.71 2.51
CA ASN A 129 -20.19 6.05 2.39
C ASN A 129 -19.23 7.16 2.86
N GLN A 130 -17.94 6.83 2.98
CA GLN A 130 -16.93 7.80 3.38
C GLN A 130 -16.17 8.36 2.18
N PRO A 131 -15.74 9.63 2.22
CA PRO A 131 -14.87 10.19 1.21
C PRO A 131 -13.47 9.57 1.28
N PHE A 132 -12.76 9.63 0.16
CA PHE A 132 -11.40 9.10 0.02
C PHE A 132 -10.44 9.56 1.11
N GLU A 133 -10.53 10.83 1.52
CA GLU A 133 -9.63 11.48 2.48
C GLU A 133 -9.74 10.91 3.90
N GLU A 134 -10.84 10.23 4.22
CA GLU A 134 -11.04 9.55 5.51
C GLU A 134 -10.49 8.12 5.52
N GLY A 135 -9.97 7.65 4.40
CA GLY A 135 -9.51 6.29 4.22
C GLY A 135 -8.18 5.98 4.92
N ILE A 136 -7.85 4.70 4.89
CA ILE A 136 -6.59 4.14 5.36
C ILE A 136 -5.77 3.73 4.14
N VAL A 137 -4.56 4.30 4.01
CA VAL A 137 -3.61 3.88 2.96
C VAL A 137 -2.90 2.59 3.35
N MET A 138 -2.73 1.71 2.39
CA MET A 138 -2.01 0.44 2.50
C MET A 138 -0.97 0.37 1.38
N ASP A 139 0.31 0.32 1.76
CA ASP A 139 1.46 0.41 0.86
C ASP A 139 2.42 -0.75 1.10
N GLY A 140 2.48 -1.67 0.15
CA GLY A 140 3.39 -2.82 0.19
C GLY A 140 4.80 -2.51 -0.30
N TRP A 141 4.99 -1.41 -1.04
CA TRP A 141 6.28 -1.05 -1.62
C TRP A 141 7.21 -0.37 -0.61
N ARG A 142 6.69 0.55 0.20
CA ARG A 142 7.47 1.44 1.08
C ARG A 142 8.48 0.70 1.96
N ASN A 143 8.09 -0.44 2.52
CA ASN A 143 8.93 -1.28 3.36
C ASN A 143 9.24 -2.64 2.71
N SER A 144 9.37 -2.66 1.37
CA SER A 144 9.83 -3.84 0.60
C SER A 144 9.06 -5.13 0.94
N GLY A 145 7.72 -5.02 0.98
CA GLY A 145 6.82 -6.15 1.25
C GLY A 145 6.38 -6.31 2.70
N GLN A 146 6.95 -5.57 3.65
CA GLN A 146 6.31 -5.39 4.92
C GLN A 146 5.26 -4.29 4.77
N LEU A 147 3.99 -4.64 4.93
CA LEU A 147 2.91 -3.68 4.73
C LEU A 147 3.09 -2.46 5.64
N PHE A 148 3.13 -1.28 5.04
CA PHE A 148 2.90 0.00 5.70
C PHE A 148 1.42 0.34 5.58
N TRP A 149 0.82 0.90 6.63
CA TRP A 149 -0.53 1.42 6.60
C TRP A 149 -0.74 2.49 7.66
N CYS A 150 -1.56 3.47 7.37
CA CYS A 150 -2.03 4.49 8.32
C CYS A 150 -3.25 5.21 7.76
N PRO A 151 -4.02 5.96 8.58
CA PRO A 151 -4.99 6.92 8.08
C PRO A 151 -4.32 7.91 7.12
N LEU A 152 -4.97 8.25 5.99
CA LEU A 152 -4.39 9.15 4.98
C LEU A 152 -3.95 10.49 5.56
N LYS A 153 -4.72 11.02 6.49
CA LYS A 153 -4.43 12.30 7.18
C LYS A 153 -3.18 12.24 8.07
N GLU A 154 -2.76 11.05 8.46
CA GLU A 154 -1.64 10.82 9.36
C GLU A 154 -0.35 10.42 8.63
N ASP A 155 -0.40 10.20 7.31
CA ASP A 155 0.77 9.82 6.54
C ASP A 155 1.76 10.98 6.40
N ILE A 156 2.65 11.11 7.39
CA ILE A 156 3.68 12.17 7.44
C ILE A 156 4.69 12.06 6.29
N GLY A 157 4.89 10.86 5.73
CA GLY A 157 5.79 10.64 4.60
C GLY A 157 5.30 11.29 3.30
N TYR A 158 3.97 11.55 3.21
CA TYR A 158 3.31 12.16 2.06
C TYR A 158 2.41 13.33 2.46
N ARG A 159 2.83 14.08 3.49
CA ARG A 159 2.27 15.40 3.73
C ARG A 159 2.81 16.34 2.66
N ARG A 160 1.98 17.27 2.20
CA ARG A 160 2.47 18.43 1.47
C ARG A 160 3.31 19.27 2.42
N VAL A 161 4.60 18.95 2.51
CA VAL A 161 5.55 19.86 3.12
C VAL A 161 5.69 21.04 2.19
N PRO A 162 5.57 22.30 2.68
CA PRO A 162 5.98 23.46 1.93
C PRO A 162 7.47 23.33 1.57
N SER A 163 7.78 22.79 0.39
CA SER A 163 9.11 22.91 -0.17
C SER A 163 9.26 24.30 -0.75
N PRO A 164 10.24 25.10 -0.35
CA PRO A 164 10.49 26.39 -0.97
C PRO A 164 10.75 26.31 -2.48
N PHE A 165 11.05 25.12 -3.00
CA PHE A 165 11.29 24.84 -4.42
C PHE A 165 10.09 24.24 -5.17
N LEU A 166 9.04 23.76 -4.47
CA LEU A 166 7.87 23.09 -5.09
C LEU A 166 6.54 23.81 -4.83
N GLN A 167 6.59 25.02 -4.22
CA GLN A 167 5.39 25.72 -3.80
C GLN A 167 5.08 26.95 -4.62
N ARG A 168 4.48 26.72 -5.77
CA ARG A 168 3.39 27.58 -6.23
C ARG A 168 2.40 26.72 -6.98
N SER A 169 1.23 26.52 -6.38
CA SER A 169 0.06 26.23 -7.16
C SER A 169 -0.08 27.34 -8.23
N PRO A 170 -0.48 27.02 -9.46
CA PRO A 170 -0.69 28.04 -10.51
C PRO A 170 -1.63 29.17 -10.08
N ASP A 171 -2.43 28.95 -9.04
CA ASP A 171 -3.40 29.88 -8.45
C ASP A 171 -2.91 30.60 -7.18
N GLY A 172 -1.63 30.43 -6.79
CA GLY A 172 -1.02 31.19 -5.69
C GLY A 172 -1.46 30.82 -4.28
N GLY A 173 -2.23 29.73 -4.10
CA GLY A 173 -2.76 29.29 -2.81
C GLY A 173 -1.68 28.70 -1.91
N VAL A 174 -1.70 29.09 -0.62
CA VAL A 174 -0.92 28.44 0.45
C VAL A 174 -1.48 27.03 0.64
N LEU A 175 -0.65 26.01 0.36
CA LEU A 175 -1.04 24.62 0.55
C LEU A 175 -1.12 24.31 2.05
N ASN A 176 -2.33 24.32 2.60
CA ASN A 176 -2.65 23.86 3.94
C ASN A 176 -2.13 22.42 4.16
N ASN A 177 -1.98 21.99 5.41
CA ASN A 177 -1.56 20.66 5.93
C ASN A 177 -2.32 19.44 5.35
N SER A 178 -2.70 19.48 4.07
CA SER A 178 -3.42 18.43 3.37
C SER A 178 -2.46 17.32 2.93
N THR A 179 -2.93 16.09 2.98
CA THR A 179 -2.22 14.93 2.42
C THR A 179 -1.87 15.15 0.95
N ALA A 180 -0.73 14.63 0.49
CA ALA A 180 -0.37 14.59 -0.93
C ALA A 180 -1.13 13.50 -1.69
N TRP A 181 -1.81 12.60 -0.99
CA TRP A 181 -2.61 11.55 -1.58
C TRP A 181 -3.85 12.10 -2.28
N LYS A 182 -4.06 11.67 -3.51
CA LYS A 182 -5.26 11.92 -4.30
C LYS A 182 -5.78 10.62 -4.86
N GLU A 183 -7.08 10.52 -4.99
CA GLU A 183 -7.70 9.40 -5.68
C GLU A 183 -7.39 9.46 -7.19
N ASP A 184 -7.01 8.30 -7.76
CA ASP A 184 -7.02 8.11 -9.20
C ASP A 184 -8.35 7.47 -9.62
N PRO A 185 -9.26 8.22 -10.26
CA PRO A 185 -10.60 7.73 -10.55
C PRO A 185 -10.62 6.58 -11.55
N LEU A 186 -9.66 6.54 -12.50
CA LEU A 186 -9.59 5.50 -13.52
C LEU A 186 -9.23 4.14 -12.90
N TYR A 187 -8.18 4.14 -12.09
CA TYR A 187 -7.76 2.91 -11.42
C TYR A 187 -8.70 2.51 -10.28
N THR A 188 -9.34 3.47 -9.62
CA THR A 188 -10.39 3.19 -8.64
C THR A 188 -11.59 2.52 -9.30
N ALA A 189 -12.07 3.00 -10.46
CA ALA A 189 -13.13 2.36 -11.20
C ALA A 189 -12.78 0.91 -11.57
N TRP A 190 -11.53 0.65 -11.95
CA TRP A 190 -11.06 -0.72 -12.19
C TRP A 190 -11.07 -1.59 -10.92
N LEU A 191 -10.67 -1.06 -9.76
CA LEU A 191 -10.72 -1.79 -8.49
C LEU A 191 -12.14 -2.17 -8.10
N GLN A 192 -13.11 -1.34 -8.42
CA GLN A 192 -14.53 -1.52 -8.08
C GLN A 192 -15.32 -2.30 -9.14
N ASP A 193 -14.77 -2.49 -10.33
CA ASP A 193 -15.40 -3.30 -11.38
C ASP A 193 -15.13 -4.80 -11.17
N TYR A 194 -16.04 -5.46 -10.47
CA TYR A 194 -15.98 -6.90 -10.19
C TYR A 194 -16.34 -7.77 -11.42
N THR A 195 -16.76 -7.19 -12.53
CA THR A 195 -17.11 -7.90 -13.76
C THR A 195 -15.91 -8.10 -14.68
N ASN A 196 -14.92 -7.21 -14.56
CA ASN A 196 -13.73 -7.23 -15.39
C ASN A 196 -12.60 -8.04 -14.73
N ILE A 197 -12.50 -9.31 -15.11
CA ILE A 197 -11.44 -10.24 -14.67
C ILE A 197 -10.17 -10.11 -15.55
N TYR A 198 -10.20 -9.28 -16.60
CA TYR A 198 -9.04 -9.11 -17.48
C TYR A 198 -7.94 -8.35 -16.76
N LYS A 199 -6.71 -8.93 -16.81
CA LYS A 199 -5.50 -8.35 -16.26
C LYS A 199 -5.23 -7.00 -16.91
N TRP A 200 -5.52 -5.93 -16.19
CA TRP A 200 -5.09 -4.60 -16.59
C TRP A 200 -3.56 -4.57 -16.66
N GLN A 201 -3.01 -4.14 -17.79
CA GLN A 201 -1.58 -3.90 -17.91
C GLN A 201 -1.30 -2.43 -17.52
N TRP A 202 -1.01 -2.20 -16.24
CA TRP A 202 -0.48 -0.91 -15.83
C TRP A 202 0.88 -0.72 -16.52
N GLN A 203 0.98 0.32 -17.32
CA GLN A 203 2.25 0.78 -17.86
C GLN A 203 2.60 2.06 -17.08
N PRO A 204 3.76 2.09 -16.36
CA PRO A 204 4.23 3.35 -15.81
C PRO A 204 4.34 4.33 -16.96
N THR A 205 3.74 5.51 -16.80
CA THR A 205 4.00 6.64 -17.69
C THR A 205 5.46 7.04 -17.49
N VAL A 206 6.36 6.41 -18.22
CA VAL A 206 7.71 6.89 -18.38
C VAL A 206 7.61 8.15 -19.23
N ARG A 207 7.63 9.30 -18.58
CA ARG A 207 7.94 10.58 -19.23
C ARG A 207 9.33 11.00 -18.83
#